data_d9854cb53e67088120bf8c047108f7ba
#
_entry.id   d9854cb53e67088120bf8c047108f7ba
#
_cell.length_a   1.000
_cell.length_b   1.000
_cell.length_c   1.000
_cell.angle_alpha   90.00
_cell.angle_beta   90.00
_cell.angle_gamma   90.00
#
_symmetry.space_group_name_H-M   'P 1'
#
loop_
_entity.id
_entity.type
_entity.pdbx_description
1 polymer ?
#
loop_
_entity_poly.entity_id
_entity_poly.type
_entity_poly.pdbx_seq_one_letter_code
_entity_poly.pdbx_strand_id
1 'polypeptide(L)'
;RDYYASRGLGDVYKRQDQLYYVGCDAKQSGEMQGEIAADYLKAHPGADKNQDGKIQYVLLEGEAGHQDAISRTDCSVKTLIENGIELEKLSYQFADWNRGQAENRMSQLIDHYGTEIELVISNNDEMALGAVEAYKNAGYSQEQRPVIFGIDGLEDALEAVKEGTMQGTVYNDNVDQAGEIARLAVDLFKGNDISKHKLKDGRYYMSLYQKVETGNVDEFLEK
;
A
#
# COMPACT_ATOMS: atom_id res chain seq x y z
N ARG A 1 22.92 13.87 -0.87
CA ARG A 1 21.49 13.96 -1.19
C ARG A 1 21.19 15.16 -2.09
N ASP A 2 21.70 16.34 -1.77
CA ASP A 2 21.47 17.56 -2.55
C ASP A 2 22.13 17.56 -3.94
N TYR A 3 23.16 16.74 -4.12
CA TYR A 3 23.87 16.60 -5.37
C TYR A 3 23.04 15.92 -6.48
N TYR A 4 22.18 14.97 -6.11
CA TYR A 4 21.25 14.33 -7.08
C TYR A 4 20.06 15.23 -7.39
N ALA A 5 19.51 15.91 -6.39
CA ALA A 5 18.38 16.82 -6.57
C ALA A 5 18.72 18.02 -7.46
N SER A 6 19.90 18.62 -7.29
CA SER A 6 20.30 19.80 -8.08
C SER A 6 20.64 19.47 -9.54
N ARG A 7 21.19 18.29 -9.83
CA ARG A 7 21.42 17.84 -11.22
C ARG A 7 20.11 17.42 -11.89
N GLY A 8 19.23 16.72 -11.15
CA GLY A 8 17.95 16.28 -11.68
C GLY A 8 17.05 17.44 -12.10
N LEU A 9 16.92 18.47 -11.29
CA LEU A 9 16.07 19.62 -11.61
C LEU A 9 16.54 20.40 -12.84
N GLY A 10 17.84 20.60 -13.00
CA GLY A 10 18.39 21.33 -14.16
C GLY A 10 18.18 20.59 -15.49
N ASP A 11 18.31 19.28 -15.51
CA ASP A 11 18.09 18.45 -16.69
C ASP A 11 16.59 18.23 -16.98
N VAL A 12 15.77 18.11 -15.95
CA VAL A 12 14.31 18.00 -16.07
C VAL A 12 13.72 19.23 -16.75
N TYR A 13 14.11 20.43 -16.35
CA TYR A 13 13.64 21.67 -16.98
C TYR A 13 14.12 21.86 -18.42
N LYS A 14 15.29 21.33 -18.78
CA LYS A 14 15.85 21.42 -20.14
C LYS A 14 15.32 20.37 -21.11
N ARG A 15 14.71 19.28 -20.62
CA ARG A 15 14.27 18.13 -21.41
C ARG A 15 12.84 17.71 -21.10
N GLN A 16 12.01 18.62 -20.61
CA GLN A 16 10.61 18.32 -20.24
C GLN A 16 9.79 17.70 -21.39
N ASP A 17 10.13 18.06 -22.63
CA ASP A 17 9.52 17.52 -23.86
C ASP A 17 10.00 16.09 -24.20
N GLN A 18 11.04 15.60 -23.52
CA GLN A 18 11.66 14.28 -23.75
C GLN A 18 11.51 13.33 -22.54
N LEU A 19 10.75 13.71 -21.51
CA LEU A 19 10.54 12.90 -20.33
C LEU A 19 9.16 12.28 -20.37
N TYR A 20 9.13 10.97 -20.13
CA TYR A 20 7.92 10.19 -19.99
C TYR A 20 7.88 9.53 -18.62
N TYR A 21 6.71 9.41 -18.07
CA TYR A 21 6.47 8.77 -16.79
C TYR A 21 5.55 7.55 -16.98
N VAL A 22 5.95 6.44 -16.39
CA VAL A 22 5.12 5.23 -16.27
C VAL A 22 5.05 4.89 -14.78
N GLY A 23 3.86 4.78 -14.25
CA GLY A 23 3.65 4.49 -12.83
C GLY A 23 2.18 4.45 -12.47
N CYS A 24 1.87 4.61 -11.20
CA CYS A 24 0.51 4.55 -10.66
C CYS A 24 0.17 5.80 -9.84
N ASP A 25 -1.11 5.98 -9.54
CA ASP A 25 -1.59 7.05 -8.66
C ASP A 25 -1.66 6.57 -7.20
N ALA A 26 -0.75 7.06 -6.37
CA ALA A 26 -0.70 6.71 -4.95
C ALA A 26 -2.00 7.03 -4.19
N LYS A 27 -2.76 8.06 -4.62
CA LYS A 27 -4.07 8.36 -4.04
C LYS A 27 -5.05 7.22 -4.27
N GLN A 28 -5.11 6.71 -5.51
CA GLN A 28 -5.97 5.58 -5.85
C GLN A 28 -5.67 4.37 -4.96
N SER A 29 -4.38 4.06 -4.71
CA SER A 29 -4.04 2.92 -3.86
C SER A 29 -4.47 3.11 -2.40
N GLY A 30 -4.31 4.32 -1.85
CA GLY A 30 -4.78 4.63 -0.49
C GLY A 30 -6.31 4.59 -0.40
N GLU A 31 -7.02 5.14 -1.38
CA GLU A 31 -8.48 5.07 -1.45
C GLU A 31 -8.97 3.61 -1.51
N MET A 32 -8.40 2.79 -2.39
CA MET A 32 -8.75 1.38 -2.50
C MET A 32 -8.45 0.59 -1.22
N GLN A 33 -7.31 0.85 -0.56
CA GLN A 33 -6.99 0.24 0.73
C GLN A 33 -8.03 0.61 1.80
N GLY A 34 -8.41 1.88 1.88
CA GLY A 34 -9.45 2.33 2.79
C GLY A 34 -10.82 1.69 2.50
N GLU A 35 -11.17 1.51 1.23
CA GLU A 35 -12.41 0.87 0.80
C GLU A 35 -12.47 -0.61 1.21
N ILE A 36 -11.43 -1.42 0.87
CA ILE A 36 -11.41 -2.84 1.26
C ILE A 36 -11.39 -3.01 2.77
N ALA A 37 -10.67 -2.15 3.50
CA ALA A 37 -10.65 -2.19 4.95
C ALA A 37 -12.01 -1.83 5.55
N ALA A 38 -12.71 -0.81 5.02
CA ALA A 38 -14.03 -0.43 5.46
C ALA A 38 -15.08 -1.52 5.19
N ASP A 39 -15.04 -2.13 3.99
CA ASP A 39 -15.95 -3.21 3.61
C ASP A 39 -15.73 -4.44 4.51
N TYR A 40 -14.47 -4.78 4.78
CA TYR A 40 -14.14 -5.86 5.70
C TYR A 40 -14.65 -5.60 7.12
N LEU A 41 -14.38 -4.43 7.69
CA LEU A 41 -14.80 -4.07 9.05
C LEU A 41 -16.31 -4.06 9.21
N LYS A 42 -17.07 -3.60 8.20
CA LYS A 42 -18.54 -3.65 8.19
C LYS A 42 -19.08 -5.09 8.16
N ALA A 43 -18.40 -5.96 7.42
CA ALA A 43 -18.78 -7.37 7.30
C ALA A 43 -18.38 -8.18 8.55
N HIS A 44 -17.40 -7.71 9.32
CA HIS A 44 -16.84 -8.42 10.47
C HIS A 44 -16.88 -7.53 11.74
N PRO A 45 -18.05 -7.30 12.35
CA PRO A 45 -18.18 -6.44 13.54
C PRO A 45 -17.32 -6.89 14.74
N GLY A 46 -16.91 -8.16 14.79
CA GLY A 46 -15.99 -8.67 15.82
C GLY A 46 -14.55 -8.16 15.69
N ALA A 47 -14.23 -7.37 14.68
CA ALA A 47 -12.94 -6.66 14.58
C ALA A 47 -12.84 -5.55 15.64
N ASP A 48 -13.96 -4.92 16.03
CA ASP A 48 -14.09 -4.10 17.24
C ASP A 48 -14.14 -5.05 18.45
N LYS A 49 -12.96 -5.36 19.00
CA LYS A 49 -12.79 -6.38 20.04
C LYS A 49 -13.27 -5.91 21.39
N ASN A 50 -13.13 -4.63 21.67
CA ASN A 50 -13.55 -4.01 22.94
C ASN A 50 -15.02 -3.55 22.93
N GLN A 51 -15.66 -3.54 21.74
CA GLN A 51 -17.06 -3.19 21.49
C GLN A 51 -17.41 -1.75 21.91
N ASP A 52 -16.46 -0.83 21.74
CA ASP A 52 -16.67 0.59 22.05
C ASP A 52 -17.22 1.41 20.86
N GLY A 53 -17.36 0.77 19.70
CA GLY A 53 -17.86 1.38 18.46
C GLY A 53 -16.80 2.12 17.67
N LYS A 54 -15.54 2.01 18.04
CA LYS A 54 -14.39 2.55 17.33
C LYS A 54 -13.46 1.42 16.94
N ILE A 55 -12.56 1.70 16.01
CA ILE A 55 -11.48 0.79 15.63
C ILE A 55 -10.15 1.40 16.03
N GLN A 56 -9.48 0.78 16.98
CA GLN A 56 -8.15 1.19 17.43
C GLN A 56 -7.10 0.76 16.42
N TYR A 57 -6.45 1.76 15.79
CA TYR A 57 -5.54 1.46 14.69
C TYR A 57 -4.11 1.94 14.89
N VAL A 58 -3.21 1.21 14.24
CA VAL A 58 -1.81 1.57 14.02
C VAL A 58 -1.59 1.81 12.54
N LEU A 59 -0.80 2.84 12.22
CA LEU A 59 -0.38 3.13 10.87
C LEU A 59 1.12 2.93 10.73
N LEU A 60 1.51 2.13 9.73
CA LEU A 60 2.89 1.93 9.29
C LEU A 60 3.12 2.72 8.01
N GLU A 61 3.88 3.80 8.12
CA GLU A 61 4.21 4.66 6.99
C GLU A 61 5.58 4.31 6.41
N GLY A 62 5.73 4.53 5.11
CA GLY A 62 6.99 4.39 4.41
C GLY A 62 8.04 5.41 4.85
N GLU A 63 8.83 5.91 3.92
CA GLU A 63 9.88 6.90 4.21
C GLU A 63 9.26 8.27 4.51
N ALA A 64 9.74 8.93 5.57
CA ALA A 64 9.29 10.25 5.97
C ALA A 64 9.47 11.29 4.85
N GLY A 65 8.38 11.97 4.49
CA GLY A 65 8.36 12.97 3.41
C GLY A 65 8.27 12.39 2.00
N HIS A 66 8.14 11.08 1.84
CA HIS A 66 7.87 10.45 0.56
C HIS A 66 6.42 10.73 0.12
N GLN A 67 6.24 11.22 -1.10
CA GLN A 67 4.93 11.65 -1.58
C GLN A 67 3.88 10.52 -1.55
N ASP A 68 4.28 9.31 -1.96
CA ASP A 68 3.35 8.17 -1.98
C ASP A 68 2.99 7.72 -0.56
N ALA A 69 3.94 7.76 0.39
CA ALA A 69 3.67 7.44 1.78
C ALA A 69 2.62 8.37 2.37
N ILE A 70 2.78 9.68 2.19
CA ILE A 70 1.82 10.69 2.63
C ILE A 70 0.45 10.47 1.96
N SER A 71 0.44 10.27 0.62
CA SER A 71 -0.80 10.10 -0.12
C SER A 71 -1.56 8.84 0.28
N ARG A 72 -0.87 7.70 0.43
CA ARG A 72 -1.45 6.43 0.87
C ARG A 72 -2.01 6.55 2.28
N THR A 73 -1.25 7.15 3.21
CA THR A 73 -1.68 7.39 4.60
C THR A 73 -2.94 8.23 4.66
N ASP A 74 -2.91 9.41 4.04
CA ASP A 74 -4.04 10.36 4.12
C ASP A 74 -5.29 9.79 3.45
N CYS A 75 -5.14 9.17 2.27
CA CYS A 75 -6.30 8.66 1.53
C CYS A 75 -6.91 7.43 2.20
N SER A 76 -6.12 6.48 2.74
CA SER A 76 -6.67 5.29 3.39
C SER A 76 -7.46 5.65 4.66
N VAL A 77 -6.91 6.49 5.52
CA VAL A 77 -7.59 6.93 6.75
C VAL A 77 -8.83 7.75 6.42
N LYS A 78 -8.73 8.70 5.48
CA LYS A 78 -9.86 9.51 5.04
C LYS A 78 -10.98 8.64 4.48
N THR A 79 -10.66 7.66 3.64
CA THR A 79 -11.66 6.77 3.02
C THR A 79 -12.35 5.90 4.07
N LEU A 80 -11.64 5.39 5.07
CA LEU A 80 -12.24 4.67 6.20
C LEU A 80 -13.27 5.54 6.92
N ILE A 81 -12.91 6.78 7.26
CA ILE A 81 -13.82 7.73 7.93
C ILE A 81 -15.03 8.06 7.04
N GLU A 82 -14.83 8.35 5.77
CA GLU A 82 -15.91 8.64 4.80
C GLU A 82 -16.86 7.45 4.61
N ASN A 83 -16.37 6.23 4.83
CA ASN A 83 -17.17 5.01 4.85
C ASN A 83 -17.85 4.73 6.20
N GLY A 84 -17.76 5.64 7.17
CA GLY A 84 -18.46 5.57 8.44
C GLY A 84 -17.77 4.71 9.50
N ILE A 85 -16.48 4.41 9.35
CA ILE A 85 -15.69 3.75 10.38
C ILE A 85 -15.18 4.80 11.35
N GLU A 86 -15.55 4.67 12.61
CA GLU A 86 -14.96 5.50 13.67
C GLU A 86 -13.60 4.96 14.05
N LEU A 87 -12.56 5.80 13.97
CA LEU A 87 -11.17 5.41 14.16
C LEU A 87 -10.57 6.07 15.41
N GLU A 88 -9.84 5.28 16.17
CA GLU A 88 -8.99 5.78 17.26
C GLU A 88 -7.53 5.41 16.99
N LYS A 89 -6.69 6.43 16.77
CA LYS A 89 -5.29 6.22 16.44
C LYS A 89 -4.46 5.94 17.69
N LEU A 90 -3.96 4.71 17.84
CA LEU A 90 -3.03 4.34 18.91
C LEU A 90 -1.60 4.78 18.59
N SER A 91 -1.16 4.56 17.36
CA SER A 91 0.22 4.88 16.96
C SER A 91 0.36 5.13 15.46
N TYR A 92 1.43 5.84 15.13
CA TYR A 92 1.87 6.14 13.78
C TYR A 92 3.39 5.96 13.75
N GLN A 93 3.89 5.07 12.90
CA GLN A 93 5.29 4.71 12.86
C GLN A 93 5.85 4.73 11.43
N PHE A 94 7.01 5.34 11.27
CA PHE A 94 7.80 5.18 10.05
C PHE A 94 8.58 3.86 10.10
N ALA A 95 8.46 3.06 9.05
CA ALA A 95 9.18 1.81 8.89
C ALA A 95 9.90 1.68 7.53
N ASP A 96 10.04 2.80 6.82
CA ASP A 96 10.90 3.00 5.65
C ASP A 96 10.75 1.92 4.56
N TRP A 97 9.52 1.47 4.30
CA TRP A 97 9.18 0.40 3.34
C TRP A 97 9.78 -0.97 3.67
N ASN A 98 10.29 -1.18 4.88
CA ASN A 98 11.12 -2.31 5.24
C ASN A 98 10.43 -3.26 6.24
N ARG A 99 10.35 -4.55 5.90
CA ARG A 99 9.72 -5.62 6.69
C ARG A 99 10.30 -5.71 8.10
N GLY A 100 11.62 -5.78 8.23
CA GLY A 100 12.27 -5.92 9.53
C GLY A 100 12.15 -4.68 10.42
N GLN A 101 12.11 -3.46 9.83
CA GLN A 101 11.82 -2.26 10.61
C GLN A 101 10.37 -2.25 11.09
N ALA A 102 9.42 -2.64 10.24
CA ALA A 102 8.03 -2.76 10.62
C ALA A 102 7.81 -3.81 11.71
N GLU A 103 8.45 -4.98 11.60
CA GLU A 103 8.43 -6.01 12.63
C GLU A 103 8.93 -5.47 13.98
N ASN A 104 10.07 -4.78 13.98
CA ASN A 104 10.63 -4.19 15.21
C ASN A 104 9.70 -3.12 15.81
N ARG A 105 9.07 -2.25 14.98
CA ARG A 105 8.11 -1.26 15.47
C ARG A 105 6.86 -1.94 16.03
N MET A 106 6.32 -2.91 15.33
CA MET A 106 5.13 -3.63 15.76
C MET A 106 5.39 -4.43 17.04
N SER A 107 6.56 -5.06 17.21
CA SER A 107 6.90 -5.75 18.45
C SER A 107 6.83 -4.82 19.67
N GLN A 108 7.36 -3.59 19.56
CA GLN A 108 7.26 -2.58 20.61
C GLN A 108 5.82 -2.14 20.89
N LEU A 109 5.00 -2.03 19.83
CA LEU A 109 3.59 -1.66 19.97
C LEU A 109 2.76 -2.80 20.58
N ILE A 110 3.07 -4.05 20.23
CA ILE A 110 2.45 -5.23 20.83
C ILE A 110 2.76 -5.31 22.34
N ASP A 111 3.99 -5.03 22.73
CA ASP A 111 4.37 -4.98 24.15
C ASP A 111 3.60 -3.89 24.93
N HIS A 112 3.20 -2.82 24.27
CA HIS A 112 2.51 -1.69 24.89
C HIS A 112 0.98 -1.82 24.86
N TYR A 113 0.42 -2.16 23.71
CA TYR A 113 -1.03 -2.15 23.46
C TYR A 113 -1.64 -3.57 23.41
N GLY A 114 -0.85 -4.60 23.12
CA GLY A 114 -1.33 -5.98 23.05
C GLY A 114 -2.50 -6.16 22.11
N THR A 115 -3.64 -6.61 22.65
CA THR A 115 -4.87 -6.86 21.91
C THR A 115 -5.72 -5.61 21.67
N GLU A 116 -5.34 -4.44 22.18
CA GLU A 116 -6.02 -3.18 21.90
C GLU A 116 -5.87 -2.76 20.43
N ILE A 117 -4.82 -3.22 19.75
CA ILE A 117 -4.68 -2.97 18.30
C ILE A 117 -5.68 -3.84 17.56
N GLU A 118 -6.58 -3.21 16.82
CA GLU A 118 -7.64 -3.86 16.08
C GLU A 118 -7.42 -3.80 14.56
N LEU A 119 -6.69 -2.77 14.10
CA LEU A 119 -6.40 -2.56 12.70
C LEU A 119 -4.96 -2.09 12.49
N VAL A 120 -4.28 -2.66 11.51
CA VAL A 120 -3.00 -2.17 10.99
C VAL A 120 -3.20 -1.74 9.54
N ILE A 121 -3.01 -0.44 9.28
CA ILE A 121 -2.92 0.11 7.93
C ILE A 121 -1.44 0.27 7.59
N SER A 122 -1.00 -0.40 6.56
CA SER A 122 0.40 -0.34 6.11
C SER A 122 0.50 0.25 4.71
N ASN A 123 1.43 1.18 4.52
CA ASN A 123 1.62 1.81 3.20
C ASN A 123 2.17 0.85 2.12
N ASN A 124 2.74 -0.30 2.51
CA ASN A 124 3.11 -1.36 1.58
C ASN A 124 3.03 -2.75 2.22
N ASP A 125 3.14 -3.78 1.39
CA ASP A 125 3.04 -5.18 1.81
C ASP A 125 4.24 -5.64 2.65
N GLU A 126 5.45 -5.18 2.34
CA GLU A 126 6.64 -5.53 3.14
C GLU A 126 6.45 -5.15 4.62
N MET A 127 5.95 -3.95 4.89
CA MET A 127 5.68 -3.53 6.25
C MET A 127 4.47 -4.24 6.87
N ALA A 128 3.44 -4.55 6.07
CA ALA A 128 2.29 -5.34 6.52
C ALA A 128 2.71 -6.75 6.95
N LEU A 129 3.56 -7.41 6.15
CA LEU A 129 4.14 -8.71 6.47
C LEU A 129 5.01 -8.66 7.74
N GLY A 130 5.77 -7.56 7.93
CA GLY A 130 6.50 -7.33 9.18
C GLY A 130 5.58 -7.28 10.40
N ALA A 131 4.38 -6.66 10.26
CA ALA A 131 3.38 -6.69 11.33
C ALA A 131 2.84 -8.11 11.59
N VAL A 132 2.57 -8.89 10.52
CA VAL A 132 2.16 -10.31 10.65
C VAL A 132 3.22 -11.12 11.40
N GLU A 133 4.50 -10.95 11.04
CA GLU A 133 5.62 -11.64 11.68
C GLU A 133 5.76 -11.26 13.16
N ALA A 134 5.61 -9.98 13.51
CA ALA A 134 5.67 -9.53 14.90
C ALA A 134 4.61 -10.21 15.78
N TYR A 135 3.36 -10.28 15.32
CA TYR A 135 2.29 -10.98 16.04
C TYR A 135 2.52 -12.49 16.13
N LYS A 136 3.03 -13.10 15.06
CA LYS A 136 3.38 -14.52 15.05
C LYS A 136 4.49 -14.83 16.07
N ASN A 137 5.54 -14.01 16.10
CA ASN A 137 6.67 -14.16 17.01
C ASN A 137 6.28 -13.91 18.49
N ALA A 138 5.33 -13.01 18.72
CA ALA A 138 4.76 -12.76 20.04
C ALA A 138 3.77 -13.86 20.52
N GLY A 139 3.48 -14.86 19.67
CA GLY A 139 2.65 -16.02 20.03
C GLY A 139 1.13 -15.75 20.05
N TYR A 140 0.65 -14.69 19.43
CA TYR A 140 -0.78 -14.39 19.33
C TYR A 140 -1.48 -15.35 18.37
N SER A 141 -2.63 -15.90 18.79
CA SER A 141 -3.50 -16.65 17.89
C SER A 141 -4.12 -15.72 16.81
N GLN A 142 -4.62 -16.30 15.73
CA GLN A 142 -5.18 -15.50 14.64
C GLN A 142 -6.35 -14.61 15.09
N GLU A 143 -7.20 -15.12 16.00
CA GLU A 143 -8.32 -14.35 16.54
C GLU A 143 -7.89 -13.17 17.43
N GLN A 144 -6.69 -13.24 17.99
CA GLN A 144 -6.13 -12.19 18.83
C GLN A 144 -5.44 -11.08 18.04
N ARG A 145 -5.07 -11.36 16.77
CA ARG A 145 -4.37 -10.39 15.91
C ARG A 145 -5.33 -9.33 15.39
N PRO A 146 -4.83 -8.13 15.07
CA PRO A 146 -5.59 -7.13 14.35
C PRO A 146 -5.88 -7.59 12.91
N VAL A 147 -6.80 -6.93 12.25
CA VAL A 147 -6.91 -7.00 10.79
C VAL A 147 -5.80 -6.16 10.15
N ILE A 148 -5.16 -6.65 9.08
CA ILE A 148 -3.97 -6.06 8.48
C ILE A 148 -4.18 -5.88 6.98
N PHE A 149 -3.94 -4.65 6.48
CA PHE A 149 -4.04 -4.31 5.06
C PHE A 149 -2.73 -3.73 4.55
N GLY A 150 -2.33 -4.15 3.34
CA GLY A 150 -1.14 -3.69 2.64
C GLY A 150 -1.45 -3.00 1.31
N ILE A 151 -0.41 -2.70 0.56
CA ILE A 151 -0.42 -2.22 -0.83
C ILE A 151 0.82 -2.80 -1.50
N ASP A 152 0.74 -3.21 -2.71
CA ASP A 152 1.64 -3.61 -3.78
C ASP A 152 1.22 -4.94 -4.42
N GLY A 153 0.66 -5.89 -3.66
CA GLY A 153 0.28 -7.21 -4.18
C GLY A 153 1.50 -8.12 -4.38
N LEU A 154 2.45 -8.07 -3.43
CA LEU A 154 3.60 -8.99 -3.44
C LEU A 154 3.14 -10.44 -3.26
N GLU A 155 3.86 -11.40 -3.85
CA GLU A 155 3.53 -12.82 -3.76
C GLU A 155 3.32 -13.29 -2.31
N ASP A 156 4.26 -12.96 -1.40
CA ASP A 156 4.13 -13.29 0.03
C ASP A 156 2.87 -12.68 0.67
N ALA A 157 2.47 -11.48 0.24
CA ALA A 157 1.27 -10.81 0.76
C ALA A 157 0.00 -11.42 0.17
N LEU A 158 -0.01 -11.80 -1.10
CA LEU A 158 -1.11 -12.55 -1.71
C LEU A 158 -1.31 -13.91 -0.99
N GLU A 159 -0.24 -14.62 -0.68
CA GLU A 159 -0.31 -15.84 0.13
C GLU A 159 -0.86 -15.54 1.54
N ALA A 160 -0.40 -14.45 2.18
CA ALA A 160 -0.91 -14.04 3.49
C ALA A 160 -2.41 -13.69 3.46
N VAL A 161 -2.90 -13.08 2.37
CA VAL A 161 -4.34 -12.82 2.15
C VAL A 161 -5.10 -14.13 1.97
N LYS A 162 -4.56 -15.06 1.20
CA LYS A 162 -5.15 -16.40 1.00
C LYS A 162 -5.24 -17.20 2.29
N GLU A 163 -4.20 -17.13 3.14
CA GLU A 163 -4.16 -17.76 4.45
C GLU A 163 -5.00 -17.02 5.51
N GLY A 164 -5.45 -15.80 5.24
CA GLY A 164 -6.21 -14.95 6.15
C GLY A 164 -5.37 -14.28 7.25
N THR A 165 -4.04 -14.28 7.14
CA THR A 165 -3.15 -13.55 8.05
C THR A 165 -3.05 -12.06 7.71
N MET A 166 -3.35 -11.69 6.47
CA MET A 166 -3.75 -10.36 6.01
C MET A 166 -5.18 -10.44 5.46
N GLN A 167 -5.93 -9.34 5.51
CA GLN A 167 -7.30 -9.30 5.04
C GLN A 167 -7.46 -8.74 3.64
N GLY A 168 -6.43 -8.04 3.15
CA GLY A 168 -6.38 -7.55 1.80
C GLY A 168 -5.14 -6.74 1.48
N THR A 169 -4.91 -6.56 0.19
CA THR A 169 -3.89 -5.67 -0.36
C THR A 169 -4.41 -4.98 -1.62
N VAL A 170 -3.66 -4.01 -2.11
CA VAL A 170 -3.94 -3.31 -3.36
C VAL A 170 -2.84 -3.64 -4.35
N TYR A 171 -3.17 -4.42 -5.37
CA TYR A 171 -2.21 -4.88 -6.37
C TYR A 171 -1.71 -3.75 -7.25
N ASN A 172 -0.40 -3.60 -7.32
CA ASN A 172 0.33 -2.69 -8.17
C ASN A 172 0.85 -3.46 -9.38
N ASP A 173 0.25 -3.29 -10.55
CA ASP A 173 0.55 -4.10 -11.74
C ASP A 173 1.94 -3.78 -12.30
N ASN A 174 2.95 -4.44 -11.75
CA ASN A 174 4.34 -4.30 -12.14
C ASN A 174 4.61 -4.85 -13.56
N VAL A 175 3.84 -5.83 -14.01
CA VAL A 175 3.94 -6.42 -15.35
C VAL A 175 3.47 -5.43 -16.40
N ASP A 176 2.33 -4.77 -16.15
CA ASP A 176 1.81 -3.72 -17.04
C ASP A 176 2.81 -2.55 -17.13
N GLN A 177 3.30 -2.05 -15.98
CA GLN A 177 4.27 -0.97 -15.95
C GLN A 177 5.57 -1.32 -16.66
N ALA A 178 6.17 -2.47 -16.37
CA ALA A 178 7.40 -2.90 -17.02
C ALA A 178 7.21 -3.10 -18.53
N GLY A 179 6.08 -3.69 -18.92
CA GLY A 179 5.71 -3.87 -20.31
C GLY A 179 5.57 -2.54 -21.04
N GLU A 180 4.93 -1.55 -20.42
CA GLU A 180 4.75 -0.23 -21.03
C GLU A 180 6.07 0.55 -21.11
N ILE A 181 6.91 0.50 -20.09
CA ILE A 181 8.25 1.08 -20.14
C ILE A 181 9.04 0.52 -21.34
N ALA A 182 9.03 -0.81 -21.50
CA ALA A 182 9.75 -1.46 -22.58
C ALA A 182 9.21 -1.08 -23.96
N ARG A 183 7.88 -1.12 -24.14
CA ARG A 183 7.22 -0.74 -25.40
C ARG A 183 7.51 0.71 -25.78
N LEU A 184 7.29 1.63 -24.82
CA LEU A 184 7.50 3.07 -25.02
C LEU A 184 8.97 3.38 -25.35
N ALA A 185 9.91 2.77 -24.63
CA ALA A 185 11.35 2.96 -24.87
C ALA A 185 11.75 2.52 -26.30
N VAL A 186 11.26 1.36 -26.75
CA VAL A 186 11.51 0.85 -28.12
C VAL A 186 10.93 1.78 -29.16
N ASP A 187 9.71 2.27 -28.98
CA ASP A 187 9.06 3.14 -29.97
C ASP A 187 9.74 4.51 -30.03
N LEU A 188 10.11 5.08 -28.89
CA LEU A 188 10.89 6.31 -28.84
C LEU A 188 12.26 6.17 -29.53
N PHE A 189 12.96 5.06 -29.27
CA PHE A 189 14.25 4.78 -29.90
C PHE A 189 14.16 4.65 -31.41
N LYS A 190 13.09 4.04 -31.93
CA LYS A 190 12.84 3.84 -33.36
C LYS A 190 12.21 5.04 -34.05
N GLY A 191 11.80 6.05 -33.33
CA GLY A 191 11.05 7.19 -33.85
C GLY A 191 9.63 6.83 -34.35
N ASN A 192 9.05 5.78 -33.77
CA ASN A 192 7.69 5.35 -34.08
C ASN A 192 6.66 6.31 -33.48
N ASP A 193 5.41 6.23 -34.01
CA ASP A 193 4.26 6.92 -33.41
C ASP A 193 3.96 6.34 -32.01
N ILE A 194 3.96 7.24 -31.02
CA ILE A 194 3.69 6.90 -29.59
C ILE A 194 2.23 7.17 -29.19
N SER A 195 1.37 7.63 -30.08
CA SER A 195 -0.04 7.92 -29.77
C SER A 195 -0.82 6.70 -29.24
N LYS A 196 -0.40 5.49 -29.63
CA LYS A 196 -0.97 4.21 -29.18
C LYS A 196 -0.76 3.91 -27.69
N HIS A 197 0.22 4.56 -27.04
CA HIS A 197 0.51 4.37 -25.61
C HIS A 197 -0.48 5.07 -24.67
N LYS A 198 -1.46 5.81 -25.22
CA LYS A 198 -2.53 6.49 -24.47
C LYS A 198 -2.00 7.34 -23.29
N LEU A 199 -0.91 8.05 -23.55
CA LEU A 199 -0.25 8.89 -22.54
C LEU A 199 -1.14 10.08 -22.18
N LYS A 200 -1.50 10.22 -20.89
CA LYS A 200 -2.15 11.40 -20.35
C LYS A 200 -1.19 12.59 -20.50
N ASP A 201 -1.71 13.71 -20.99
CA ASP A 201 -0.93 14.92 -21.29
C ASP A 201 0.29 14.68 -22.21
N GLY A 202 0.22 13.60 -23.02
CA GLY A 202 1.30 13.18 -23.92
C GLY A 202 2.56 12.64 -23.24
N ARG A 203 2.53 12.36 -21.93
CA ARG A 203 3.74 12.01 -21.14
C ARG A 203 3.54 10.95 -20.07
N TYR A 204 2.33 10.80 -19.51
CA TYR A 204 2.09 10.00 -18.32
C TYR A 204 1.30 8.75 -18.67
N TYR A 205 1.88 7.58 -18.51
CA TYR A 205 1.16 6.33 -18.46
C TYR A 205 0.86 6.00 -17.00
N MET A 206 -0.43 5.85 -16.69
CA MET A 206 -0.88 5.55 -15.33
C MET A 206 -1.51 4.15 -15.34
N SER A 207 -0.76 3.18 -14.84
CA SER A 207 -1.27 1.84 -14.59
C SER A 207 -2.30 1.88 -13.46
N LEU A 208 -3.29 1.00 -13.51
CA LEU A 208 -4.37 0.98 -12.52
C LEU A 208 -4.06 0.01 -11.40
N TYR A 209 -4.33 0.44 -10.19
CA TYR A 209 -4.37 -0.44 -9.03
C TYR A 209 -5.61 -1.36 -9.07
N GLN A 210 -5.52 -2.52 -8.41
CA GLN A 210 -6.62 -3.48 -8.29
C GLN A 210 -6.75 -3.94 -6.83
N LYS A 211 -7.98 -4.03 -6.34
CA LYS A 211 -8.26 -4.53 -4.98
C LYS A 211 -8.06 -6.04 -4.93
N VAL A 212 -7.40 -6.51 -3.88
CA VAL A 212 -7.21 -7.94 -3.61
C VAL A 212 -7.69 -8.29 -2.22
N GLU A 213 -8.61 -9.23 -2.18
CA GLU A 213 -9.22 -9.79 -0.99
C GLU A 213 -9.25 -11.33 -1.12
N THR A 214 -9.60 -12.03 -0.06
CA THR A 214 -9.66 -13.51 -0.07
C THR A 214 -10.52 -14.06 -1.21
N GLY A 215 -11.57 -13.32 -1.63
CA GLY A 215 -12.50 -13.76 -2.67
C GLY A 215 -11.93 -13.75 -4.09
N ASN A 216 -10.84 -13.03 -4.35
CA ASN A 216 -10.25 -12.90 -5.70
C ASN A 216 -8.73 -13.09 -5.74
N VAL A 217 -8.09 -13.40 -4.62
CA VAL A 217 -6.62 -13.48 -4.51
C VAL A 217 -6.00 -14.51 -5.46
N ASP A 218 -6.69 -15.61 -5.74
CA ASP A 218 -6.19 -16.67 -6.64
C ASP A 218 -5.95 -16.15 -8.07
N GLU A 219 -6.73 -15.15 -8.53
CA GLU A 219 -6.55 -14.53 -9.85
C GLU A 219 -5.21 -13.77 -9.97
N PHE A 220 -4.63 -13.36 -8.83
CA PHE A 220 -3.38 -12.61 -8.76
C PHE A 220 -2.17 -13.51 -8.53
N LEU A 221 -2.33 -14.63 -7.85
CA LEU A 221 -1.29 -15.65 -7.68
C LEU A 221 -0.94 -16.39 -8.98
N GLU A 222 -1.83 -16.36 -9.98
CA GLU A 222 -1.62 -16.97 -11.28
C GLU A 222 -0.98 -16.02 -12.33
N LYS A 223 -0.79 -14.74 -11.98
CA LYS A 223 -0.20 -13.71 -12.88
C LYS A 223 1.32 -13.71 -12.84
#